data_d0b5fff7ddbee1988daa880acf5b94c1
#
_entry.id   d0b5fff7ddbee1988daa880acf5b94c1
#
_cell.length_a   1.000
_cell.length_b   1.000
_cell.length_c   1.000
_cell.angle_alpha   90.00
_cell.angle_beta   90.00
_cell.angle_gamma   90.00
#
_symmetry.space_group_name_H-M   'P 1'
#
loop_
_entity.id
_entity.type
_entity.pdbx_description
1 polymer ?
#
loop_
_entity_poly.entity_id
_entity_poly.type
_entity_poly.pdbx_seq_one_letter_code
_entity_poly.pdbx_strand_id
1 'polypeptide(L)'
;MKTSPRRRKHRRRAFRRLFWLLVLATLLLLLWPRRVTLDGLNSPHAILMRADSGEVLAEKDADSTIYPASMTKMMTALLAIEANPDLDTPVTLPEEIFPALQAQNASLAGFQAGETATVRDLLYGAMLPSGAECCEALAREVSGSEEAFVARMNQKAAELGMTGTHFCNPTGLHDLEHVSTVRDMARLTEAALQNETFRKLFTTERYTVPATNCHPQGFTMHSTLLSQLDGTELHSGRILGGKTGYTGEAGLCLASLAEVKGREYILVTAGAGGDHSTAPYHIEDAVTVYRRVSRGS
;
A
#
# COMPACT_ATOMS: atom_id res chain seq x y z
N MET A 1 45.03 -59.70 -16.41
CA MET A 1 45.39 -58.65 -15.46
C MET A 1 44.31 -58.59 -14.38
N LYS A 2 44.51 -59.04 -13.17
CA LYS A 2 43.56 -59.05 -12.05
C LYS A 2 43.69 -57.68 -11.32
N THR A 3 42.69 -56.86 -11.36
CA THR A 3 42.66 -55.57 -10.65
C THR A 3 42.60 -55.79 -9.15
N SER A 4 43.57 -55.20 -8.39
CA SER A 4 43.76 -55.36 -6.94
C SER A 4 42.50 -54.97 -6.15
N PRO A 5 42.08 -55.76 -5.14
CA PRO A 5 40.84 -55.50 -4.36
C PRO A 5 40.83 -54.16 -3.61
N ARG A 6 42.01 -53.55 -3.36
CA ARG A 6 42.13 -52.21 -2.75
C ARG A 6 41.60 -51.08 -3.65
N ARG A 7 41.83 -51.14 -4.99
CA ARG A 7 41.31 -50.14 -5.94
C ARG A 7 39.80 -50.18 -6.04
N ARG A 8 39.12 -51.32 -5.92
CA ARG A 8 37.65 -51.46 -5.94
C ARG A 8 36.99 -50.84 -4.69
N LYS A 9 37.59 -50.99 -3.49
CA LYS A 9 37.08 -50.39 -2.24
C LYS A 9 37.16 -48.84 -2.28
N HIS A 10 38.25 -48.26 -2.80
CA HIS A 10 38.39 -46.82 -2.94
C HIS A 10 37.38 -46.21 -3.93
N ARG A 11 37.16 -46.86 -5.08
CA ARG A 11 36.15 -46.45 -6.07
C ARG A 11 34.73 -46.50 -5.48
N ARG A 12 34.37 -47.53 -4.72
CA ARG A 12 33.04 -47.63 -4.08
C ARG A 12 32.85 -46.56 -2.98
N ARG A 13 33.88 -46.22 -2.23
CA ARG A 13 33.82 -45.13 -1.23
C ARG A 13 33.72 -43.76 -1.91
N ALA A 14 34.43 -43.50 -2.98
CA ALA A 14 34.35 -42.29 -3.75
C ALA A 14 32.96 -42.13 -4.40
N PHE A 15 32.40 -43.19 -4.98
CA PHE A 15 31.06 -43.22 -5.58
C PHE A 15 29.96 -42.94 -4.54
N ARG A 16 30.06 -43.55 -3.34
CA ARG A 16 29.12 -43.26 -2.22
C ARG A 16 29.21 -41.80 -1.75
N ARG A 17 30.41 -41.24 -1.65
CA ARG A 17 30.60 -39.82 -1.28
C ARG A 17 29.99 -38.90 -2.34
N LEU A 18 30.22 -39.15 -3.60
CA LEU A 18 29.64 -38.37 -4.71
C LEU A 18 28.11 -38.47 -4.73
N PHE A 19 27.56 -39.67 -4.49
CA PHE A 19 26.11 -39.87 -4.39
C PHE A 19 25.50 -39.06 -3.24
N TRP A 20 26.09 -39.07 -2.04
CA TRP A 20 25.59 -38.28 -0.91
C TRP A 20 25.78 -36.79 -1.10
N LEU A 21 26.83 -36.34 -1.79
CA LEU A 21 27.00 -34.92 -2.18
C LEU A 21 25.92 -34.45 -3.18
N LEU A 22 25.59 -35.31 -4.15
CA LEU A 22 24.50 -35.04 -5.09
C LEU A 22 23.13 -35.00 -4.40
N VAL A 23 22.87 -35.93 -3.47
CA VAL A 23 21.64 -35.93 -2.66
C VAL A 23 21.57 -34.67 -1.80
N LEU A 24 22.67 -34.27 -1.16
CA LEU A 24 22.74 -33.06 -0.36
C LEU A 24 22.54 -31.80 -1.24
N ALA A 25 23.18 -31.75 -2.41
CA ALA A 25 23.02 -30.65 -3.35
C ALA A 25 21.57 -30.55 -3.89
N THR A 26 20.94 -31.70 -4.21
CA THR A 26 19.51 -31.71 -4.61
C THR A 26 18.58 -31.30 -3.46
N LEU A 27 18.87 -31.77 -2.22
CA LEU A 27 18.13 -31.32 -1.05
C LEU A 27 18.29 -29.80 -0.80
N LEU A 28 19.52 -29.29 -0.92
CA LEU A 28 19.77 -27.84 -0.81
C LEU A 28 19.08 -27.04 -1.92
N LEU A 29 19.02 -27.55 -3.15
CA LEU A 29 18.28 -26.93 -4.25
C LEU A 29 16.76 -27.00 -4.06
N LEU A 30 16.23 -28.08 -3.48
CA LEU A 30 14.82 -28.22 -3.15
C LEU A 30 14.40 -27.38 -1.93
N LEU A 31 15.33 -27.12 -1.01
CA LEU A 31 15.14 -26.29 0.18
C LEU A 31 15.49 -24.82 -0.09
N TRP A 32 16.02 -24.49 -1.30
CA TRP A 32 16.32 -23.11 -1.65
C TRP A 32 15.00 -22.33 -1.74
N PRO A 33 14.83 -21.29 -0.91
CA PRO A 33 13.58 -20.51 -0.93
C PRO A 33 13.36 -19.99 -2.36
N ARG A 34 12.25 -20.36 -2.96
CA ARG A 34 11.87 -19.81 -4.27
C ARG A 34 11.66 -18.32 -4.10
N ARG A 35 12.53 -17.52 -4.70
CA ARG A 35 12.39 -16.06 -4.69
C ARG A 35 11.06 -15.71 -5.34
N VAL A 36 10.28 -14.87 -4.66
CA VAL A 36 9.07 -14.29 -5.27
C VAL A 36 9.53 -13.39 -6.41
N THR A 37 8.91 -13.53 -7.58
CA THR A 37 9.18 -12.65 -8.73
C THR A 37 8.01 -11.70 -8.94
N LEU A 38 8.31 -10.47 -9.41
CA LEU A 38 7.35 -9.45 -9.81
C LEU A 38 7.23 -9.35 -11.34
N ASP A 39 7.81 -10.29 -12.07
CA ASP A 39 7.72 -10.35 -13.53
C ASP A 39 6.28 -10.61 -14.00
N GLY A 40 5.91 -9.99 -15.13
CA GLY A 40 4.60 -10.17 -15.76
C GLY A 40 3.45 -9.49 -15.01
N LEU A 41 3.73 -8.57 -14.09
CA LEU A 41 2.73 -7.66 -13.53
C LEU A 41 2.35 -6.59 -14.55
N ASN A 42 1.09 -6.13 -14.47
CA ASN A 42 0.60 -5.00 -15.25
C ASN A 42 1.29 -3.69 -14.84
N SER A 43 1.64 -3.57 -13.56
CA SER A 43 2.35 -2.43 -13.00
C SER A 43 3.84 -2.47 -13.40
N PRO A 44 4.38 -1.39 -13.99
CA PRO A 44 5.81 -1.28 -14.28
C PRO A 44 6.67 -1.15 -13.01
N HIS A 45 6.14 -0.56 -11.95
CA HIS A 45 6.85 -0.34 -10.69
C HIS A 45 6.19 -1.14 -9.57
N ALA A 46 6.99 -1.92 -8.83
CA ALA A 46 6.47 -2.72 -7.73
C ALA A 46 7.55 -3.03 -6.69
N ILE A 47 7.15 -3.16 -5.43
CA ILE A 47 7.99 -3.63 -4.33
C ILE A 47 7.17 -4.48 -3.37
N LEU A 48 7.71 -5.63 -3.00
CA LEU A 48 7.18 -6.53 -1.98
C LEU A 48 8.13 -6.59 -0.81
N MET A 49 7.64 -6.34 0.39
CA MET A 49 8.43 -6.41 1.62
C MET A 49 7.66 -7.09 2.75
N ARG A 50 8.39 -7.54 3.75
CA ARG A 50 7.80 -8.05 4.99
C ARG A 50 7.40 -6.88 5.89
N ALA A 51 6.19 -6.92 6.41
CA ALA A 51 5.67 -5.83 7.24
C ALA A 51 6.30 -5.78 8.65
N ASP A 52 6.86 -6.90 9.13
CA ASP A 52 7.45 -7.03 10.47
C ASP A 52 8.92 -6.59 10.56
N SER A 53 9.64 -6.60 9.44
CA SER A 53 11.09 -6.40 9.42
C SER A 53 11.58 -5.40 8.38
N GLY A 54 10.71 -4.92 7.49
CA GLY A 54 11.11 -4.08 6.36
C GLY A 54 11.97 -4.81 5.31
N GLU A 55 12.15 -6.14 5.42
CA GLU A 55 12.93 -6.92 4.47
C GLU A 55 12.29 -6.88 3.08
N VAL A 56 13.02 -6.38 2.09
CA VAL A 56 12.59 -6.38 0.68
C VAL A 56 12.78 -7.79 0.11
N LEU A 57 11.69 -8.40 -0.32
CA LEU A 57 11.67 -9.76 -0.88
C LEU A 57 11.77 -9.78 -2.39
N ALA A 58 11.20 -8.76 -3.06
CA ALA A 58 11.26 -8.60 -4.50
C ALA A 58 10.99 -7.12 -4.86
N GLU A 59 11.59 -6.68 -5.95
CA GLU A 59 11.40 -5.32 -6.46
C GLU A 59 11.47 -5.30 -7.98
N LYS A 60 10.79 -4.33 -8.59
CA LYS A 60 10.75 -4.05 -10.02
C LYS A 60 10.71 -2.54 -10.19
N ASP A 61 11.80 -1.95 -10.70
CA ASP A 61 11.96 -0.50 -10.89
C ASP A 61 11.49 0.32 -9.67
N ALA A 62 11.89 -0.12 -8.45
CA ALA A 62 11.32 0.38 -7.20
C ALA A 62 11.75 1.81 -6.86
N ASP A 63 12.85 2.29 -7.42
CA ASP A 63 13.41 3.64 -7.21
C ASP A 63 13.08 4.62 -8.35
N SER A 64 12.35 4.15 -9.37
CA SER A 64 11.89 5.03 -10.45
C SER A 64 10.83 6.00 -9.94
N THR A 65 10.87 7.24 -10.45
CA THR A 65 9.89 8.27 -10.11
C THR A 65 8.51 7.86 -10.60
N ILE A 66 7.52 7.98 -9.70
CA ILE A 66 6.10 7.76 -9.97
C ILE A 66 5.29 8.96 -9.49
N TYR A 67 4.08 9.11 -10.00
CA TYR A 67 3.04 9.92 -9.39
C TYR A 67 2.26 9.03 -8.41
N PRO A 68 2.25 9.34 -7.09
CA PRO A 68 1.65 8.47 -6.08
C PRO A 68 0.12 8.48 -6.09
N ALA A 69 -0.49 9.44 -6.76
CA ALA A 69 -1.94 9.66 -6.74
C ALA A 69 -2.50 9.62 -5.31
N SER A 70 -3.68 9.05 -5.11
CA SER A 70 -4.31 8.97 -3.78
C SER A 70 -3.60 8.09 -2.75
N MET A 71 -2.48 7.41 -3.08
CA MET A 71 -1.63 6.82 -2.03
C MET A 71 -1.05 7.91 -1.10
N THR A 72 -0.91 9.14 -1.57
CA THR A 72 -0.58 10.34 -0.78
C THR A 72 -1.41 10.47 0.48
N LYS A 73 -2.70 10.10 0.45
CA LYS A 73 -3.63 10.21 1.57
C LYS A 73 -3.21 9.37 2.78
N MET A 74 -2.30 8.40 2.60
CA MET A 74 -1.70 7.69 3.72
C MET A 74 -0.83 8.61 4.58
N MET A 75 -0.05 9.52 3.97
CA MET A 75 0.71 10.53 4.69
C MET A 75 -0.20 11.52 5.41
N THR A 76 -1.25 11.96 4.72
CA THR A 76 -2.27 12.87 5.30
C THR A 76 -2.93 12.25 6.53
N ALA A 77 -3.37 10.98 6.42
CA ALA A 77 -3.99 10.28 7.52
C ALA A 77 -3.02 10.07 8.70
N LEU A 78 -1.77 9.69 8.43
CA LEU A 78 -0.75 9.50 9.47
C LEU A 78 -0.51 10.79 10.26
N LEU A 79 -0.29 11.92 9.58
CA LEU A 79 -0.06 13.22 10.22
C LEU A 79 -1.29 13.71 10.99
N ALA A 80 -2.50 13.47 10.45
CA ALA A 80 -3.73 13.86 11.13
C ALA A 80 -3.94 13.04 12.42
N ILE A 81 -3.62 11.75 12.42
CA ILE A 81 -3.66 10.89 13.60
C ILE A 81 -2.63 11.35 14.64
N GLU A 82 -1.39 11.61 14.22
CA GLU A 82 -0.32 12.06 15.11
C GLU A 82 -0.62 13.41 15.79
N ALA A 83 -1.34 14.30 15.09
CA ALA A 83 -1.69 15.62 15.58
C ALA A 83 -2.93 15.64 16.48
N ASN A 84 -3.83 14.66 16.35
CA ASN A 84 -5.12 14.64 17.05
C ASN A 84 -5.22 13.45 18.00
N PRO A 85 -4.89 13.59 19.28
CA PRO A 85 -5.04 12.53 20.27
C PRO A 85 -6.51 12.18 20.53
N ASP A 86 -7.43 13.14 20.36
CA ASP A 86 -8.88 12.94 20.40
C ASP A 86 -9.45 12.97 18.96
N LEU A 87 -9.77 11.80 18.46
CA LEU A 87 -10.35 11.66 17.12
C LEU A 87 -11.83 12.05 17.03
N ASP A 88 -12.48 12.32 18.15
CA ASP A 88 -13.88 12.75 18.18
C ASP A 88 -14.00 14.31 18.14
N THR A 89 -12.86 15.00 18.02
CA THR A 89 -12.79 16.44 17.77
C THR A 89 -13.62 16.81 16.50
N PRO A 90 -14.59 17.74 16.62
CA PRO A 90 -15.41 18.15 15.47
C PRO A 90 -14.62 19.06 14.53
N VAL A 91 -14.75 18.83 13.24
CA VAL A 91 -14.16 19.63 12.16
C VAL A 91 -15.26 19.99 11.18
N THR A 92 -15.36 21.28 10.83
CA THR A 92 -16.28 21.76 9.79
C THR A 92 -15.55 21.85 8.45
N LEU A 93 -16.09 21.19 7.41
CA LEU A 93 -15.49 21.22 6.08
C LEU A 93 -15.70 22.62 5.46
N PRO A 94 -14.60 23.35 5.11
CA PRO A 94 -14.70 24.68 4.54
C PRO A 94 -15.37 24.67 3.16
N GLU A 95 -16.26 25.63 2.89
CA GLU A 95 -16.95 25.70 1.59
C GLU A 95 -16.00 25.94 0.42
N GLU A 96 -14.94 26.71 0.65
CA GLU A 96 -13.98 27.12 -0.38
C GLU A 96 -13.15 25.99 -0.98
N ILE A 97 -13.07 24.81 -0.35
CA ILE A 97 -12.30 23.68 -0.89
C ILE A 97 -13.03 22.98 -2.05
N PHE A 98 -14.36 22.98 -2.05
CA PHE A 98 -15.17 22.18 -2.97
C PHE A 98 -15.08 22.58 -4.45
N PRO A 99 -15.11 23.88 -4.82
CA PRO A 99 -15.03 24.27 -6.23
C PRO A 99 -13.74 23.78 -6.92
N ALA A 100 -12.60 23.87 -6.24
CA ALA A 100 -11.32 23.42 -6.77
C ALA A 100 -11.27 21.88 -6.93
N LEU A 101 -11.78 21.14 -5.95
CA LEU A 101 -11.85 19.67 -6.00
C LEU A 101 -12.78 19.17 -7.12
N GLN A 102 -13.93 19.85 -7.31
CA GLN A 102 -14.86 19.52 -8.40
C GLN A 102 -14.26 19.81 -9.78
N ALA A 103 -13.57 20.95 -9.94
CA ALA A 103 -12.90 21.30 -11.19
C ALA A 103 -11.82 20.28 -11.59
N GLN A 104 -11.18 19.62 -10.62
CA GLN A 104 -10.17 18.59 -10.83
C GLN A 104 -10.74 17.16 -10.86
N ASN A 105 -12.08 17.00 -10.82
CA ASN A 105 -12.75 15.69 -10.74
C ASN A 105 -12.20 14.81 -9.59
N ALA A 106 -11.91 15.43 -8.46
CA ALA A 106 -11.38 14.71 -7.29
C ALA A 106 -12.40 13.69 -6.76
N SER A 107 -11.92 12.55 -6.29
CA SER A 107 -12.77 11.61 -5.54
C SER A 107 -13.21 12.25 -4.23
N LEU A 108 -14.52 12.18 -3.94
CA LEU A 108 -15.12 12.71 -2.72
C LEU A 108 -15.72 11.55 -1.89
N ALA A 109 -15.69 11.69 -0.57
CA ALA A 109 -16.28 10.75 0.37
C ALA A 109 -17.79 10.90 0.50
N GLY A 110 -18.30 12.09 0.19
CA GLY A 110 -19.72 12.43 0.24
C GLY A 110 -20.08 13.50 1.26
N PHE A 111 -19.11 14.04 1.98
CA PHE A 111 -19.33 15.21 2.84
C PHE A 111 -19.63 16.46 2.03
N GLN A 112 -20.39 17.37 2.63
CA GLN A 112 -20.84 18.61 1.99
C GLN A 112 -20.13 19.84 2.57
N ALA A 113 -20.17 20.93 1.81
CA ALA A 113 -19.70 22.24 2.27
C ALA A 113 -20.44 22.66 3.55
N GLY A 114 -19.71 23.12 4.58
CA GLY A 114 -20.27 23.49 5.89
C GLY A 114 -20.73 22.30 6.74
N GLU A 115 -20.48 21.08 6.31
CA GLU A 115 -20.75 19.89 7.15
C GLU A 115 -19.75 19.79 8.29
N THR A 116 -20.23 19.43 9.49
CA THR A 116 -19.40 19.16 10.65
C THR A 116 -19.36 17.65 10.91
N ALA A 117 -18.16 17.09 10.88
CA ALA A 117 -17.87 15.70 11.15
C ALA A 117 -16.69 15.57 12.12
N THR A 118 -16.44 14.41 12.66
CA THR A 118 -15.27 14.21 13.54
C THR A 118 -13.99 13.98 12.73
N VAL A 119 -12.81 14.23 13.33
CA VAL A 119 -11.52 13.82 12.75
C VAL A 119 -11.57 12.35 12.33
N ARG A 120 -12.17 11.49 13.15
CA ARG A 120 -12.37 10.06 12.87
C ARG A 120 -13.14 9.85 11.57
N ASP A 121 -14.28 10.52 11.38
CA ASP A 121 -15.10 10.40 10.17
C ASP A 121 -14.33 10.82 8.93
N LEU A 122 -13.57 11.93 9.03
CA LEU A 122 -12.76 12.45 7.93
C LEU A 122 -11.58 11.52 7.60
N LEU A 123 -10.95 10.90 8.60
CA LEU A 123 -9.90 9.89 8.39
C LEU A 123 -10.45 8.68 7.61
N TYR A 124 -11.62 8.17 7.99
CA TYR A 124 -12.27 7.10 7.23
C TYR A 124 -12.66 7.57 5.83
N GLY A 125 -13.14 8.82 5.68
CA GLY A 125 -13.46 9.41 4.40
C GLY A 125 -12.25 9.55 3.47
N ALA A 126 -11.09 9.93 3.99
CA ALA A 126 -9.84 10.01 3.24
C ALA A 126 -9.34 8.62 2.79
N MET A 127 -9.46 7.61 3.66
CA MET A 127 -8.85 6.30 3.42
C MET A 127 -9.73 5.33 2.65
N LEU A 128 -11.03 5.24 2.92
CA LEU A 128 -11.92 4.25 2.31
C LEU A 128 -12.36 4.65 0.90
N PRO A 129 -13.21 5.70 0.71
CA PRO A 129 -13.64 6.14 -0.62
C PRO A 129 -12.64 7.09 -1.28
N SER A 130 -11.52 7.40 -0.61
CA SER A 130 -10.50 8.32 -1.15
C SER A 130 -10.92 9.80 -1.21
N GLY A 131 -11.72 10.28 -0.25
CA GLY A 131 -12.26 11.64 -0.18
C GLY A 131 -11.18 12.72 -0.10
N ALA A 132 -11.10 13.55 -1.12
CA ALA A 132 -10.14 14.67 -1.17
C ALA A 132 -10.58 15.80 -0.23
N GLU A 133 -11.88 16.06 -0.10
CA GLU A 133 -12.44 17.05 0.83
C GLU A 133 -12.07 16.74 2.28
N CYS A 134 -12.00 15.45 2.62
CA CYS A 134 -11.56 15.02 3.95
C CYS A 134 -10.08 15.37 4.19
N CYS A 135 -9.23 15.17 3.18
CA CYS A 135 -7.81 15.50 3.29
C CYS A 135 -7.57 17.01 3.44
N GLU A 136 -8.30 17.83 2.67
CA GLU A 136 -8.24 19.28 2.76
C GLU A 136 -8.68 19.79 4.14
N ALA A 137 -9.80 19.26 4.64
CA ALA A 137 -10.31 19.62 5.96
C ALA A 137 -9.32 19.22 7.06
N LEU A 138 -8.78 17.98 7.02
CA LEU A 138 -7.78 17.52 7.98
C LEU A 138 -6.48 18.34 7.90
N ALA A 139 -6.01 18.70 6.72
CA ALA A 139 -4.80 19.50 6.55
C ALA A 139 -4.92 20.87 7.21
N ARG A 140 -6.07 21.54 7.01
CA ARG A 140 -6.37 22.84 7.62
C ARG A 140 -6.55 22.74 9.14
N GLU A 141 -7.23 21.71 9.62
CA GLU A 141 -7.39 21.45 11.05
C GLU A 141 -6.03 21.26 11.76
N VAL A 142 -5.13 20.49 11.15
CA VAL A 142 -3.82 20.14 11.73
C VAL A 142 -2.81 21.28 11.66
N SER A 143 -2.85 22.12 10.59
CA SER A 143 -1.78 23.07 10.30
C SER A 143 -2.26 24.48 9.97
N GLY A 144 -3.55 24.72 9.96
CA GLY A 144 -4.17 26.02 9.64
C GLY A 144 -4.24 26.34 8.15
N SER A 145 -3.37 25.73 7.31
CA SER A 145 -3.40 25.87 5.86
C SER A 145 -2.85 24.62 5.16
N GLU A 146 -3.17 24.48 3.87
CA GLU A 146 -2.67 23.42 3.01
C GLU A 146 -1.14 23.50 2.89
N GLU A 147 -0.58 24.70 2.65
CA GLU A 147 0.86 24.91 2.49
C GLU A 147 1.65 24.49 3.74
N ALA A 148 1.15 24.88 4.92
CA ALA A 148 1.77 24.50 6.19
C ALA A 148 1.70 22.97 6.41
N PHE A 149 0.62 22.35 6.00
CA PHE A 149 0.47 20.91 6.08
C PHE A 149 1.40 20.17 5.11
N VAL A 150 1.51 20.64 3.86
CA VAL A 150 2.44 20.10 2.85
C VAL A 150 3.90 20.20 3.32
N ALA A 151 4.27 21.30 3.98
CA ALA A 151 5.60 21.41 4.60
C ALA A 151 5.83 20.31 5.63
N ARG A 152 4.83 19.98 6.47
CA ARG A 152 4.91 18.85 7.42
C ARG A 152 4.95 17.49 6.74
N MET A 153 4.21 17.31 5.62
CA MET A 153 4.28 16.07 4.82
C MET A 153 5.71 15.82 4.32
N ASN A 154 6.35 16.85 3.76
CA ASN A 154 7.73 16.76 3.26
C ASN A 154 8.75 16.58 4.39
N GLN A 155 8.54 17.21 5.55
CA GLN A 155 9.35 16.95 6.74
C GLN A 155 9.23 15.49 7.18
N LYS A 156 8.02 14.95 7.29
CA LYS A 156 7.79 13.55 7.66
C LYS A 156 8.39 12.59 6.64
N ALA A 157 8.29 12.92 5.34
CA ALA A 157 8.94 12.13 4.28
C ALA A 157 10.46 12.06 4.48
N ALA A 158 11.11 13.18 4.81
CA ALA A 158 12.53 13.21 5.14
C ALA A 158 12.87 12.38 6.39
N GLU A 159 12.06 12.47 7.45
CA GLU A 159 12.20 11.67 8.69
C GLU A 159 12.12 10.15 8.41
N LEU A 160 11.25 9.75 7.47
CA LEU A 160 11.08 8.35 7.05
C LEU A 160 12.12 7.91 6.01
N GLY A 161 13.04 8.78 5.59
CA GLY A 161 14.04 8.48 4.57
C GLY A 161 13.46 8.29 3.16
N MET A 162 12.33 8.94 2.85
CA MET A 162 11.66 8.93 1.55
C MET A 162 12.34 9.92 0.60
N THR A 163 13.55 9.60 0.17
CA THR A 163 14.44 10.52 -0.56
C THR A 163 14.01 10.81 -2.00
N GLY A 164 13.16 9.99 -2.58
CA GLY A 164 12.59 10.17 -3.92
C GLY A 164 11.20 10.80 -3.89
N THR A 165 10.77 11.38 -2.73
CA THR A 165 9.40 11.86 -2.54
C THR A 165 9.36 13.36 -2.33
N HIS A 166 8.43 14.03 -3.03
CA HIS A 166 8.03 15.40 -2.81
C HIS A 166 6.51 15.52 -2.93
N PHE A 167 5.87 16.00 -1.88
CA PHE A 167 4.43 16.24 -1.83
C PHE A 167 4.14 17.71 -2.12
N CYS A 168 3.12 17.98 -2.97
CA CYS A 168 2.63 19.32 -3.30
C CYS A 168 1.24 19.62 -2.72
N ASN A 169 0.47 18.56 -2.37
CA ASN A 169 -0.87 18.67 -1.80
C ASN A 169 -1.20 17.47 -0.92
N PRO A 170 -2.24 17.54 -0.07
CA PRO A 170 -2.60 16.44 0.85
C PRO A 170 -3.44 15.34 0.20
N THR A 171 -3.84 15.49 -1.06
CA THR A 171 -4.84 14.65 -1.72
C THR A 171 -4.25 13.65 -2.71
N GLY A 172 -3.09 13.96 -3.29
CA GLY A 172 -2.49 13.23 -4.39
C GLY A 172 -3.11 13.57 -5.76
N LEU A 173 -3.79 14.71 -5.87
CA LEU A 173 -4.16 15.30 -7.15
C LEU A 173 -2.89 15.62 -7.93
N HIS A 174 -2.98 15.53 -9.27
CA HIS A 174 -1.79 15.62 -10.11
C HIS A 174 -1.12 17.00 -10.04
N ASP A 175 0.20 16.95 -9.85
CA ASP A 175 1.14 18.06 -9.99
C ASP A 175 2.46 17.47 -10.49
N LEU A 176 3.18 18.16 -11.37
CA LEU A 176 4.41 17.66 -11.97
C LEU A 176 5.54 17.41 -10.94
N GLU A 177 5.50 18.14 -9.82
CA GLU A 177 6.47 18.01 -8.73
C GLU A 177 5.95 17.09 -7.60
N HIS A 178 4.68 16.64 -7.65
CA HIS A 178 4.11 15.70 -6.68
C HIS A 178 4.51 14.27 -7.02
N VAL A 179 5.70 13.89 -6.61
CA VAL A 179 6.35 12.64 -7.01
C VAL A 179 6.73 11.77 -5.82
N SER A 180 6.92 10.47 -6.09
CA SER A 180 7.42 9.51 -5.11
C SER A 180 8.12 8.33 -5.82
N THR A 181 8.41 7.27 -5.07
CA THR A 181 8.81 5.95 -5.58
C THR A 181 7.99 4.87 -4.88
N VAL A 182 7.84 3.69 -5.48
CA VAL A 182 7.14 2.60 -4.78
C VAL A 182 7.91 2.15 -3.54
N ARG A 183 9.24 2.32 -3.50
CA ARG A 183 10.04 2.08 -2.29
C ARG A 183 9.69 3.06 -1.16
N ASP A 184 9.59 4.33 -1.46
CA ASP A 184 9.25 5.33 -0.46
C ASP A 184 7.81 5.16 0.04
N MET A 185 6.86 4.85 -0.87
CA MET A 185 5.49 4.53 -0.47
C MET A 185 5.40 3.26 0.39
N ALA A 186 6.28 2.29 0.17
CA ALA A 186 6.37 1.10 1.02
C ALA A 186 6.91 1.44 2.42
N ARG A 187 7.93 2.32 2.53
CA ARG A 187 8.42 2.86 3.81
C ARG A 187 7.33 3.60 4.58
N LEU A 188 6.59 4.47 3.88
CA LEU A 188 5.46 5.15 4.46
C LEU A 188 4.41 4.17 5.00
N THR A 189 4.07 3.16 4.19
CA THR A 189 3.09 2.13 4.58
C THR A 189 3.56 1.35 5.81
N GLU A 190 4.83 0.91 5.84
CA GLU A 190 5.44 0.21 6.97
C GLU A 190 5.38 1.05 8.24
N ALA A 191 5.85 2.31 8.18
CA ALA A 191 5.85 3.21 9.33
C ALA A 191 4.43 3.52 9.83
N ALA A 192 3.50 3.79 8.91
CA ALA A 192 2.13 4.10 9.26
C ALA A 192 1.40 2.91 9.91
N LEU A 193 1.67 1.68 9.47
CA LEU A 193 1.09 0.46 10.05
C LEU A 193 1.55 0.17 11.49
N GLN A 194 2.60 0.82 12.00
CA GLN A 194 2.97 0.77 13.42
C GLN A 194 1.97 1.53 14.31
N ASN A 195 1.22 2.47 13.74
CA ASN A 195 0.16 3.16 14.45
C ASN A 195 -1.14 2.34 14.39
N GLU A 196 -1.66 1.93 15.55
CA GLU A 196 -2.88 1.07 15.64
C GLU A 196 -4.10 1.72 15.00
N THR A 197 -4.27 3.04 15.14
CA THR A 197 -5.38 3.78 14.51
C THR A 197 -5.26 3.76 13.00
N PHE A 198 -4.06 4.04 12.47
CA PHE A 198 -3.84 3.96 11.03
C PHE A 198 -4.07 2.53 10.50
N ARG A 199 -3.53 1.54 11.19
CA ARG A 199 -3.74 0.14 10.84
C ARG A 199 -5.22 -0.23 10.77
N LYS A 200 -6.01 0.21 11.76
CA LYS A 200 -7.46 0.00 11.76
C LYS A 200 -8.14 0.66 10.55
N LEU A 201 -7.80 1.91 10.22
CA LEU A 201 -8.31 2.60 9.03
C LEU A 201 -7.96 1.83 7.75
N PHE A 202 -6.69 1.45 7.60
CA PHE A 202 -6.14 0.78 6.42
C PHE A 202 -6.75 -0.59 6.13
N THR A 203 -7.23 -1.28 7.20
CA THR A 203 -7.82 -2.62 7.11
C THR A 203 -9.34 -2.65 7.27
N THR A 204 -9.99 -1.48 7.34
CA THR A 204 -11.45 -1.40 7.44
C THR A 204 -12.11 -1.48 6.07
N GLU A 205 -13.09 -2.35 5.91
CA GLU A 205 -13.85 -2.51 4.68
C GLU A 205 -14.93 -1.43 4.51
N ARG A 206 -15.65 -1.12 5.59
CA ARG A 206 -16.75 -0.15 5.60
C ARG A 206 -16.80 0.62 6.91
N TYR A 207 -17.26 1.86 6.83
CA TYR A 207 -17.47 2.72 7.98
C TYR A 207 -18.75 3.52 7.79
N THR A 208 -19.57 3.60 8.84
CA THR A 208 -20.81 4.39 8.83
C THR A 208 -20.58 5.67 9.63
N VAL A 209 -20.66 6.81 8.95
CA VAL A 209 -20.68 8.14 9.54
C VAL A 209 -22.00 8.30 10.30
N PRO A 210 -21.98 8.74 11.57
CA PRO A 210 -23.22 9.06 12.31
C PRO A 210 -23.99 10.22 11.67
N ALA A 211 -25.16 10.55 12.22
CA ALA A 211 -25.92 11.73 11.80
C ALA A 211 -25.08 13.02 11.97
N THR A 212 -25.07 13.84 10.93
CA THR A 212 -24.43 15.17 10.88
C THR A 212 -25.48 16.24 10.62
N ASN A 213 -25.05 17.50 10.58
CA ASN A 213 -25.92 18.62 10.18
C ASN A 213 -26.39 18.56 8.72
N CYS A 214 -25.64 17.87 7.82
CA CYS A 214 -26.00 17.71 6.40
C CYS A 214 -26.55 16.32 6.07
N HIS A 215 -26.21 15.30 6.85
CA HIS A 215 -26.67 13.93 6.69
C HIS A 215 -27.42 13.44 7.95
N PRO A 216 -28.71 13.77 8.12
CA PRO A 216 -29.45 13.43 9.35
C PRO A 216 -29.57 11.95 9.66
N GLN A 217 -29.36 11.07 8.68
CA GLN A 217 -29.39 9.60 8.84
C GLN A 217 -27.98 8.98 8.80
N GLY A 218 -26.94 9.82 8.68
CA GLY A 218 -25.61 9.35 8.39
C GLY A 218 -25.48 8.72 7.00
N PHE A 219 -24.30 8.17 6.69
CA PHE A 219 -24.05 7.44 5.44
C PHE A 219 -22.89 6.47 5.60
N THR A 220 -22.80 5.47 4.70
CA THR A 220 -21.77 4.44 4.78
C THR A 220 -20.75 4.59 3.65
N MET A 221 -19.48 4.56 4.01
CA MET A 221 -18.33 4.56 3.11
C MET A 221 -17.72 3.18 3.01
N HIS A 222 -17.18 2.84 1.83
CA HIS A 222 -16.56 1.55 1.53
C HIS A 222 -15.13 1.72 1.04
N SER A 223 -14.28 0.75 1.40
CA SER A 223 -12.91 0.68 0.88
C SER A 223 -12.91 0.38 -0.62
N THR A 224 -12.23 1.23 -1.39
CA THR A 224 -12.07 1.05 -2.84
C THR A 224 -11.30 -0.22 -3.21
N LEU A 225 -10.50 -0.78 -2.30
CA LEU A 225 -9.81 -2.05 -2.50
C LEU A 225 -10.69 -3.22 -2.08
N LEU A 226 -11.13 -3.24 -0.80
CA LEU A 226 -11.75 -4.44 -0.22
C LEU A 226 -13.10 -4.76 -0.85
N SER A 227 -13.85 -3.75 -1.29
CA SER A 227 -15.12 -3.94 -2.02
C SER A 227 -14.97 -4.60 -3.40
N GLN A 228 -13.74 -4.67 -3.95
CA GLN A 228 -13.45 -5.30 -5.24
C GLN A 228 -12.79 -6.68 -5.10
N LEU A 229 -12.61 -7.19 -3.87
CA LEU A 229 -11.93 -8.47 -3.62
C LEU A 229 -12.87 -9.68 -3.54
N ASP A 230 -14.17 -9.52 -3.77
CA ASP A 230 -15.14 -10.61 -3.72
C ASP A 230 -14.71 -11.79 -4.60
N GLY A 231 -14.54 -12.97 -3.96
CA GLY A 231 -14.11 -14.20 -4.63
C GLY A 231 -12.60 -14.31 -4.93
N THR A 232 -11.77 -13.37 -4.49
CA THR A 232 -10.31 -13.43 -4.68
C THR A 232 -9.60 -14.08 -3.50
N GLU A 233 -9.90 -15.34 -3.23
CA GLU A 233 -9.21 -16.08 -2.17
C GLU A 233 -7.73 -16.32 -2.50
N LEU A 234 -6.87 -16.06 -1.53
CA LEU A 234 -5.49 -16.55 -1.52
C LEU A 234 -5.49 -17.96 -0.91
N HIS A 235 -4.76 -18.92 -1.50
CA HIS A 235 -4.75 -20.31 -1.02
C HIS A 235 -4.38 -20.47 0.46
N SER A 236 -3.66 -19.51 1.07
CA SER A 236 -3.17 -19.58 2.44
C SER A 236 -3.04 -18.18 3.05
N GLY A 237 -4.04 -17.34 2.90
CA GLY A 237 -3.99 -15.97 3.42
C GLY A 237 -5.11 -15.10 2.86
N ARG A 238 -5.03 -13.82 3.15
CA ARG A 238 -6.00 -12.81 2.70
C ARG A 238 -5.35 -11.44 2.58
N ILE A 239 -5.85 -10.60 1.70
CA ILE A 239 -5.54 -9.17 1.68
C ILE A 239 -6.31 -8.54 2.85
N LEU A 240 -5.59 -7.86 3.73
CA LEU A 240 -6.14 -7.26 4.94
C LEU A 240 -6.69 -5.86 4.67
N GLY A 241 -6.09 -5.13 3.75
CA GLY A 241 -6.48 -3.76 3.42
C GLY A 241 -5.50 -3.09 2.48
N GLY A 242 -5.77 -1.80 2.20
CA GLY A 242 -4.91 -1.03 1.32
C GLY A 242 -5.50 0.32 0.94
N LYS A 243 -4.71 1.08 0.17
CA LYS A 243 -5.09 2.35 -0.43
C LYS A 243 -4.82 2.32 -1.92
N THR A 244 -5.87 2.49 -2.72
CA THR A 244 -5.78 2.65 -4.17
C THR A 244 -5.44 4.08 -4.55
N GLY A 245 -4.86 4.28 -5.72
CA GLY A 245 -4.62 5.59 -6.32
C GLY A 245 -4.83 5.54 -7.82
N TYR A 246 -5.31 6.65 -8.40
CA TYR A 246 -5.42 6.85 -9.83
C TYR A 246 -5.42 8.34 -10.17
N THR A 247 -4.63 8.71 -11.16
CA THR A 247 -4.80 9.88 -12.03
C THR A 247 -4.44 9.44 -13.45
N GLY A 248 -4.78 10.24 -14.46
CA GLY A 248 -4.41 9.91 -15.85
C GLY A 248 -2.91 9.69 -16.03
N GLU A 249 -2.10 10.45 -15.30
CA GLU A 249 -0.63 10.42 -15.36
C GLU A 249 -0.01 9.32 -14.49
N ALA A 250 -0.65 9.01 -13.36
CA ALA A 250 -0.17 7.98 -12.45
C ALA A 250 -0.47 6.55 -12.90
N GLY A 251 -1.54 6.38 -13.70
CA GLY A 251 -2.15 5.07 -13.90
C GLY A 251 -2.75 4.51 -12.61
N LEU A 252 -3.04 3.23 -12.59
CA LEU A 252 -3.58 2.54 -11.42
C LEU A 252 -2.45 2.21 -10.44
N CYS A 253 -2.60 2.63 -9.18
CA CYS A 253 -1.65 2.48 -8.09
C CYS A 253 -2.30 1.80 -6.89
N LEU A 254 -1.51 1.05 -6.11
CA LEU A 254 -1.98 0.38 -4.90
C LEU A 254 -0.85 0.24 -3.87
N ALA A 255 -1.14 0.58 -2.63
CA ALA A 255 -0.42 0.10 -1.45
C ALA A 255 -1.33 -0.87 -0.69
N SER A 256 -0.88 -2.07 -0.41
CA SER A 256 -1.70 -3.12 0.22
C SER A 256 -0.94 -3.89 1.29
N LEU A 257 -1.69 -4.42 2.24
CA LEU A 257 -1.25 -5.32 3.30
C LEU A 257 -1.97 -6.66 3.14
N ALA A 258 -1.23 -7.76 3.21
CA ALA A 258 -1.82 -9.10 3.23
C ALA A 258 -1.16 -9.97 4.29
N GLU A 259 -1.94 -10.89 4.85
CA GLU A 259 -1.44 -11.99 5.65
C GLU A 259 -1.36 -13.25 4.78
N VAL A 260 -0.19 -13.88 4.73
CA VAL A 260 0.04 -15.14 4.02
C VAL A 260 0.81 -16.09 4.92
N LYS A 261 0.26 -17.26 5.20
CA LYS A 261 0.85 -18.28 6.12
C LYS A 261 1.24 -17.70 7.49
N GLY A 262 0.40 -16.83 8.05
CA GLY A 262 0.61 -16.21 9.36
C GLY A 262 1.70 -15.14 9.40
N ARG A 263 2.13 -14.62 8.25
CA ARG A 263 3.08 -13.50 8.12
C ARG A 263 2.47 -12.38 7.29
N GLU A 264 2.81 -11.16 7.62
CA GLU A 264 2.30 -9.99 6.92
C GLU A 264 3.30 -9.43 5.90
N TYR A 265 2.75 -9.01 4.77
CA TYR A 265 3.51 -8.50 3.63
C TYR A 265 2.87 -7.21 3.14
N ILE A 266 3.72 -6.22 2.83
CA ILE A 266 3.35 -4.99 2.16
C ILE A 266 3.73 -5.13 0.69
N LEU A 267 2.79 -4.82 -0.19
CA LEU A 267 3.02 -4.67 -1.62
C LEU A 267 2.61 -3.27 -2.04
N VAL A 268 3.52 -2.58 -2.72
CA VAL A 268 3.20 -1.32 -3.40
C VAL A 268 3.43 -1.50 -4.89
N THR A 269 2.44 -1.12 -5.70
CA THR A 269 2.50 -1.12 -7.16
C THR A 269 2.07 0.24 -7.70
N ALA A 270 2.62 0.65 -8.83
CA ALA A 270 2.26 1.90 -9.49
C ALA A 270 2.39 1.80 -11.01
N GLY A 271 1.63 2.62 -11.72
CA GLY A 271 1.75 2.80 -13.16
C GLY A 271 1.05 1.74 -14.00
N ALA A 272 0.17 0.90 -13.43
CA ALA A 272 -0.59 -0.02 -14.26
C ALA A 272 -1.52 0.76 -15.20
N GLY A 273 -1.59 0.33 -16.45
CA GLY A 273 -2.45 0.95 -17.46
C GLY A 273 -3.93 0.82 -17.11
N GLY A 274 -4.77 1.67 -17.76
CA GLY A 274 -6.21 1.64 -17.54
C GLY A 274 -6.71 2.77 -16.65
N ASP A 275 -7.99 2.69 -16.30
CA ASP A 275 -8.73 3.68 -15.51
C ASP A 275 -9.86 2.99 -14.73
N HIS A 276 -10.80 3.77 -14.17
CA HIS A 276 -11.94 3.25 -13.41
C HIS A 276 -12.94 2.41 -14.23
N SER A 277 -12.85 2.42 -15.57
CA SER A 277 -13.72 1.64 -16.48
C SER A 277 -13.08 0.34 -16.94
N THR A 278 -11.80 0.15 -16.67
CA THR A 278 -11.02 -1.05 -17.05
C THR A 278 -11.00 -2.10 -15.93
N ALA A 279 -10.40 -3.25 -16.21
CA ALA A 279 -10.09 -4.22 -15.15
C ALA A 279 -9.16 -3.58 -14.10
N PRO A 280 -9.32 -3.94 -12.81
CA PRO A 280 -8.52 -3.35 -11.73
C PRO A 280 -7.12 -4.00 -11.68
N TYR A 281 -6.30 -3.72 -12.68
CA TYR A 281 -4.99 -4.36 -12.88
C TYR A 281 -4.05 -4.27 -11.68
N HIS A 282 -4.09 -3.18 -10.91
CA HIS A 282 -3.33 -3.03 -9.67
C HIS A 282 -3.78 -4.02 -8.58
N ILE A 283 -5.08 -4.37 -8.53
CA ILE A 283 -5.63 -5.37 -7.61
C ILE A 283 -5.30 -6.79 -8.10
N GLU A 284 -5.40 -7.04 -9.41
CA GLU A 284 -4.99 -8.32 -10.02
C GLU A 284 -3.51 -8.61 -9.77
N ASP A 285 -2.65 -7.58 -9.87
CA ASP A 285 -1.23 -7.68 -9.56
C ASP A 285 -1.02 -8.06 -8.09
N ALA A 286 -1.74 -7.42 -7.15
CA ALA A 286 -1.64 -7.74 -5.73
C ALA A 286 -2.04 -9.20 -5.44
N VAL A 287 -3.17 -9.65 -5.98
CA VAL A 287 -3.62 -11.05 -5.86
C VAL A 287 -2.58 -12.01 -6.43
N THR A 288 -2.00 -11.68 -7.59
CA THR A 288 -0.97 -12.49 -8.25
C THR A 288 0.27 -12.61 -7.39
N VAL A 289 0.78 -11.50 -6.84
CA VAL A 289 1.99 -11.49 -6.00
C VAL A 289 1.75 -12.28 -4.72
N TYR A 290 0.66 -12.03 -4.00
CA TYR A 290 0.38 -12.74 -2.75
C TYR A 290 0.12 -14.25 -2.97
N ARG A 291 -0.44 -14.65 -4.11
CA ARG A 291 -0.51 -16.07 -4.51
C ARG A 291 0.88 -16.66 -4.77
N ARG A 292 1.83 -15.90 -5.33
CA ARG A 292 3.22 -16.34 -5.50
C ARG A 292 3.92 -16.52 -4.15
N VAL A 293 3.71 -15.58 -3.19
CA VAL A 293 4.19 -15.71 -1.80
C VAL A 293 3.64 -16.99 -1.17
N SER A 294 2.36 -17.29 -1.35
CA SER A 294 1.73 -18.48 -0.78
C SER A 294 2.29 -19.81 -1.34
N ARG A 295 2.83 -19.82 -2.56
CA ARG A 295 3.41 -21.01 -3.22
C ARG A 295 4.91 -21.18 -2.97
N GLY A 296 5.62 -20.10 -2.63
CA GLY A 296 7.08 -20.07 -2.54
C GLY A 296 7.65 -20.23 -1.13
N SER A 297 6.85 -20.11 -0.09
CA SER A 297 7.24 -20.23 1.32
C SER A 297 6.91 -21.57 1.93
#